data_9622d7b97579595f4071979d8a264038
#
_entry.id   9622d7b97579595f4071979d8a264038
#
_cell.length_a   1.000
_cell.length_b   1.000
_cell.length_c   1.000
_cell.angle_alpha   90.00
_cell.angle_beta   90.00
_cell.angle_gamma   90.00
#
_symmetry.space_group_name_H-M   'P 1'
#
loop_
_entity.id
_entity.type
_entity.pdbx_description
1 polymer ?
#
loop_
_entity_poly.entity_id
_entity_poly.type
_entity_poly.pdbx_seq_one_letter_code
_entity_poly.pdbx_strand_id
1 'polypeptide(L)'
;TAAGAVGWGLLALSCALFILVDALVGFVLPPVAASGDSAAYVVARSSFDVLFNIGGWTLGLGALLAALAPPGRALAWRPLRGLMGLAGVLGLAVNTSFLLGGPGAPLIGPAVVLTAASVVVALSLLLATQPCPTLIML
;
A
#
# COMPACT_ATOMS: atom_id res chain seq x y z
N THR A 1 17.78 -8.29 5.07
CA THR A 1 18.15 -7.07 5.79
C THR A 1 16.99 -6.62 6.67
N ALA A 2 17.29 -5.93 7.79
CA ALA A 2 16.28 -5.36 8.68
C ALA A 2 15.34 -4.40 7.91
N ALA A 3 15.88 -3.58 7.02
CA ALA A 3 15.08 -2.66 6.19
C ALA A 3 14.05 -3.40 5.32
N GLY A 4 14.44 -4.54 4.73
CA GLY A 4 13.51 -5.35 3.95
C GLY A 4 12.38 -5.94 4.82
N ALA A 5 12.70 -6.46 6.01
CA ALA A 5 11.68 -6.99 6.92
C ALA A 5 10.70 -5.91 7.39
N VAL A 6 11.21 -4.71 7.74
CA VAL A 6 10.37 -3.55 8.08
C VAL A 6 9.50 -3.14 6.88
N GLY A 7 10.07 -3.09 5.67
CA GLY A 7 9.33 -2.78 4.45
C GLY A 7 8.15 -3.73 4.22
N TRP A 8 8.36 -5.03 4.32
CA TRP A 8 7.28 -6.02 4.19
C TRP A 8 6.24 -5.93 5.31
N GLY A 9 6.67 -5.64 6.56
CA GLY A 9 5.75 -5.38 7.68
C GLY A 9 4.85 -4.16 7.42
N LEU A 10 5.39 -3.07 6.89
CA LEU A 10 4.62 -1.89 6.51
C LEU A 10 3.65 -2.16 5.36
N LEU A 11 4.04 -2.99 4.37
CA LEU A 11 3.13 -3.41 3.31
C LEU A 11 1.95 -4.22 3.85
N ALA A 12 2.20 -5.14 4.78
CA ALA A 12 1.13 -5.90 5.45
C ALA A 12 0.19 -4.99 6.26
N LEU A 13 0.76 -4.01 6.99
CA LEU A 13 -0.03 -3.00 7.72
C LEU A 13 -0.88 -2.17 6.76
N SER A 14 -0.31 -1.74 5.63
CA SER A 14 -1.04 -1.01 4.59
C SER A 14 -2.24 -1.81 4.06
N CYS A 15 -2.07 -3.10 3.79
CA CYS A 15 -3.18 -3.97 3.38
C CYS A 15 -4.29 -4.01 4.43
N ALA A 16 -3.96 -4.13 5.71
CA ALA A 16 -4.94 -4.11 6.80
C ALA A 16 -5.70 -2.77 6.87
N LEU A 17 -5.00 -1.65 6.70
CA LEU A 17 -5.62 -0.33 6.67
C LEU A 17 -6.58 -0.15 5.48
N PHE A 18 -6.21 -0.62 4.29
CA PHE A 18 -7.11 -0.57 3.13
C PHE A 18 -8.33 -1.47 3.27
N ILE A 19 -8.22 -2.63 3.92
CA ILE A 19 -9.39 -3.45 4.27
C ILE A 19 -10.35 -2.68 5.20
N LEU A 20 -9.82 -1.94 6.18
CA LEU A 20 -10.66 -1.08 7.04
C LEU A 20 -11.28 0.07 6.25
N VAL A 21 -10.55 0.68 5.32
CA VAL A 21 -11.07 1.72 4.42
C VAL A 21 -12.23 1.18 3.58
N ASP A 22 -12.06 -0.01 2.98
CA ASP A 22 -13.11 -0.66 2.19
C ASP A 22 -14.34 -1.01 3.03
N ALA A 23 -14.13 -1.46 4.27
CA ALA A 23 -15.23 -1.70 5.21
C ALA A 23 -15.97 -0.42 5.56
N LEU A 24 -15.29 0.71 5.78
CA LEU A 24 -15.94 2.01 6.01
C LEU A 24 -16.77 2.45 4.81
N VAL A 25 -16.24 2.31 3.60
CA VAL A 25 -16.94 2.69 2.36
C VAL A 25 -18.13 1.77 2.08
N GLY A 26 -17.97 0.47 2.31
CA GLY A 26 -19.00 -0.53 1.98
C GLY A 26 -20.12 -0.63 3.03
N PHE A 27 -19.81 -0.49 4.30
CA PHE A 27 -20.74 -0.81 5.38
C PHE A 27 -21.11 0.36 6.28
N VAL A 28 -20.27 1.39 6.40
CA VAL A 28 -20.50 2.50 7.33
C VAL A 28 -21.01 3.75 6.61
N LEU A 29 -20.35 4.18 5.55
CA LEU A 29 -20.72 5.42 4.86
C LEU A 29 -22.14 5.40 4.25
N PRO A 30 -22.61 4.31 3.58
CA PRO A 30 -23.93 4.32 2.95
C PRO A 30 -25.09 4.49 3.96
N PRO A 31 -25.18 3.73 5.07
CA PRO A 31 -26.26 3.91 6.04
C PRO A 31 -26.17 5.26 6.77
N VAL A 32 -24.95 5.77 7.04
CA VAL A 32 -24.78 7.08 7.66
C VAL A 32 -25.23 8.20 6.70
N ALA A 33 -24.90 8.11 5.42
CA ALA A 33 -25.40 9.05 4.42
C ALA A 33 -26.93 9.01 4.28
N ALA A 34 -27.53 7.82 4.34
CA ALA A 34 -28.98 7.63 4.24
C ALA A 34 -29.73 8.14 5.49
N SER A 35 -29.08 8.19 6.66
CA SER A 35 -29.71 8.70 7.91
C SER A 35 -29.94 10.20 7.90
N GLY A 36 -29.26 10.95 7.03
CA GLY A 36 -29.29 12.42 7.01
C GLY A 36 -28.54 13.10 8.17
N ASP A 37 -27.86 12.32 9.02
CA ASP A 37 -27.03 12.86 10.10
C ASP A 37 -25.70 13.40 9.54
N SER A 38 -25.67 14.70 9.35
CA SER A 38 -24.50 15.39 8.79
C SER A 38 -23.26 15.29 9.70
N ALA A 39 -23.44 15.26 11.01
CA ALA A 39 -22.31 15.16 11.95
C ALA A 39 -21.68 13.77 11.89
N ALA A 40 -22.50 12.72 11.93
CA ALA A 40 -22.02 11.35 11.77
C ALA A 40 -21.34 11.14 10.40
N TYR A 41 -21.89 11.73 9.32
CA TYR A 41 -21.28 11.64 8.00
C TYR A 41 -19.90 12.30 7.95
N VAL A 42 -19.74 13.49 8.53
CA VAL A 42 -18.43 14.18 8.58
C VAL A 42 -17.40 13.35 9.34
N VAL A 43 -17.77 12.74 10.48
CA VAL A 43 -16.86 11.89 11.26
C VAL A 43 -16.47 10.65 10.46
N ALA A 44 -17.43 9.95 9.85
CA ALA A 44 -17.16 8.76 9.05
C ALA A 44 -16.27 9.08 7.83
N ARG A 45 -16.54 10.19 7.14
CA ARG A 45 -15.75 10.66 5.99
C ARG A 45 -14.35 11.06 6.40
N SER A 46 -14.16 11.79 7.50
CA SER A 46 -12.85 12.16 8.01
C SER A 46 -12.04 10.94 8.42
N SER A 47 -12.67 9.94 9.04
CA SER A 47 -12.03 8.67 9.40
C SER A 47 -11.52 7.93 8.15
N PHE A 48 -12.33 7.89 7.09
CA PHE A 48 -11.91 7.35 5.79
C PHE A 48 -10.68 8.08 5.25
N ASP A 49 -10.70 9.42 5.20
CA ASP A 49 -9.61 10.22 4.64
C ASP A 49 -8.31 10.00 5.43
N VAL A 50 -8.36 9.93 6.77
CA VAL A 50 -7.20 9.67 7.63
C VAL A 50 -6.64 8.27 7.39
N LEU A 51 -7.49 7.22 7.44
CA LEU A 51 -7.04 5.84 7.24
C LEU A 51 -6.48 5.61 5.84
N PHE A 52 -7.11 6.18 4.81
CA PHE A 52 -6.65 6.10 3.44
C PHE A 52 -5.26 6.74 3.27
N ASN A 53 -5.04 7.90 3.87
CA ASN A 53 -3.74 8.58 3.82
C ASN A 53 -2.65 7.82 4.57
N ILE A 54 -2.93 7.32 5.79
CA ILE A 54 -1.98 6.50 6.55
C ILE A 54 -1.66 5.22 5.77
N GLY A 55 -2.69 4.57 5.18
CA GLY A 55 -2.52 3.40 4.30
C GLY A 55 -1.62 3.69 3.11
N GLY A 56 -1.82 4.81 2.44
CA GLY A 56 -0.99 5.26 1.31
C GLY A 56 0.45 5.57 1.72
N TRP A 57 0.65 6.21 2.88
CA TRP A 57 1.97 6.47 3.45
C TRP A 57 2.72 5.17 3.79
N THR A 58 2.08 4.25 4.49
CA THR A 58 2.67 2.95 4.86
C THR A 58 2.96 2.10 3.62
N LEU A 59 2.10 2.16 2.59
CA LEU A 59 2.33 1.50 1.30
C LEU A 59 3.58 2.06 0.61
N GLY A 60 3.68 3.38 0.49
CA GLY A 60 4.82 4.04 -0.18
C GLY A 60 6.14 3.77 0.53
N LEU A 61 6.18 3.94 1.86
CA LEU A 61 7.36 3.69 2.67
C LEU A 61 7.73 2.19 2.66
N GLY A 62 6.73 1.31 2.76
CA GLY A 62 6.92 -0.13 2.69
C GLY A 62 7.52 -0.57 1.37
N ALA A 63 7.02 -0.07 0.24
CA ALA A 63 7.55 -0.36 -1.09
C ALA A 63 9.00 0.14 -1.25
N LEU A 64 9.30 1.36 -0.78
CA LEU A 64 10.64 1.92 -0.81
C LEU A 64 11.63 1.07 0.01
N LEU A 65 11.30 0.73 1.25
CA LEU A 65 12.16 -0.08 2.12
C LEU A 65 12.31 -1.52 1.61
N ALA A 66 11.25 -2.12 1.07
CA ALA A 66 11.33 -3.44 0.44
C ALA A 66 12.23 -3.43 -0.80
N ALA A 67 12.23 -2.34 -1.57
CA ALA A 67 13.13 -2.15 -2.70
C ALA A 67 14.62 -2.08 -2.31
N LEU A 68 14.94 -1.70 -1.06
CA LEU A 68 16.30 -1.69 -0.52
C LEU A 68 16.79 -3.07 -0.06
N ALA A 69 15.92 -4.08 -0.02
CA ALA A 69 16.31 -5.44 0.30
C ALA A 69 17.31 -5.99 -0.73
N PRO A 70 18.24 -6.88 -0.34
CA PRO A 70 19.19 -7.44 -1.29
C PRO A 70 18.47 -8.14 -2.44
N PRO A 71 18.99 -8.02 -3.67
CA PRO A 71 18.35 -8.58 -4.85
C PRO A 71 18.28 -10.11 -4.74
N GLY A 72 17.11 -10.66 -5.05
CA GLY A 72 17.00 -12.08 -5.36
C GLY A 72 17.85 -12.44 -6.59
N ARG A 73 18.12 -13.73 -6.80
CA ARG A 73 18.95 -14.21 -7.92
C ARG A 73 18.31 -13.99 -9.30
N ALA A 74 17.00 -13.75 -9.37
CA ALA A 74 16.32 -13.54 -10.64
C ALA A 74 16.67 -12.19 -11.27
N LEU A 75 17.05 -12.21 -12.57
CA LEU A 75 17.41 -11.01 -13.33
C LEU A 75 16.26 -9.98 -13.36
N ALA A 76 15.00 -10.44 -13.39
CA ALA A 76 13.81 -9.60 -13.36
C ALA A 76 13.65 -8.78 -12.07
N TRP A 77 14.36 -9.14 -10.99
CA TRP A 77 14.27 -8.42 -9.71
C TRP A 77 14.83 -7.00 -9.77
N ARG A 78 15.84 -6.74 -10.60
CA ARG A 78 16.47 -5.41 -10.69
C ARG A 78 15.52 -4.32 -11.18
N PRO A 79 14.84 -4.45 -12.34
CA PRO A 79 13.91 -3.43 -12.81
C PRO A 79 12.71 -3.29 -11.88
N LEU A 80 12.24 -4.39 -11.30
CA LEU A 80 11.12 -4.36 -10.36
C LEU A 80 11.44 -3.56 -9.09
N ARG A 81 12.65 -3.69 -8.54
CA ARG A 81 13.11 -2.86 -7.41
C ARG A 81 13.13 -1.38 -7.76
N GLY A 82 13.61 -1.04 -8.96
CA GLY A 82 13.57 0.34 -9.44
C GLY A 82 12.14 0.87 -9.51
N LEU A 83 11.21 0.08 -10.04
CA LEU A 83 9.79 0.43 -10.12
C LEU A 83 9.17 0.60 -8.73
N MET A 84 9.39 -0.35 -7.81
CA MET A 84 8.89 -0.27 -6.43
C MET A 84 9.45 0.95 -5.70
N GLY A 85 10.75 1.23 -5.85
CA GLY A 85 11.38 2.38 -5.23
C GLY A 85 10.81 3.70 -5.77
N LEU A 86 10.68 3.83 -7.08
CA LEU A 86 10.09 5.00 -7.72
C LEU A 86 8.62 5.18 -7.32
N ALA A 87 7.82 4.13 -7.40
CA ALA A 87 6.42 4.16 -6.99
C ALA A 87 6.26 4.53 -5.51
N GLY A 88 7.14 4.00 -4.65
CA GLY A 88 7.17 4.34 -3.22
C GLY A 88 7.45 5.83 -2.98
N VAL A 89 8.46 6.40 -3.65
CA VAL A 89 8.78 7.83 -3.55
C VAL A 89 7.62 8.69 -4.06
N LEU A 90 7.05 8.37 -5.21
CA LEU A 90 5.89 9.09 -5.77
C LEU A 90 4.68 9.00 -4.85
N GLY A 91 4.40 7.82 -4.30
CA GLY A 91 3.31 7.62 -3.34
C GLY A 91 3.48 8.48 -2.09
N LEU A 92 4.68 8.52 -1.51
CA LEU A 92 4.99 9.37 -0.36
C LEU A 92 4.83 10.86 -0.70
N ALA A 93 5.36 11.31 -1.84
CA ALA A 93 5.28 12.71 -2.26
C ALA A 93 3.82 13.16 -2.45
N VAL A 94 3.00 12.34 -3.12
CA VAL A 94 1.59 12.65 -3.39
C VAL A 94 0.79 12.68 -2.09
N ASN A 95 0.94 11.69 -1.21
CA ASN A 95 0.22 11.65 0.07
C ASN A 95 0.65 12.80 0.99
N THR A 96 1.96 13.17 1.01
CA THR A 96 2.45 14.31 1.78
C THR A 96 1.87 15.62 1.23
N SER A 97 1.86 15.81 -0.10
CA SER A 97 1.26 16.98 -0.74
C SER A 97 -0.21 17.15 -0.35
N PHE A 98 -0.97 16.05 -0.34
CA PHE A 98 -2.37 16.08 0.09
C PHE A 98 -2.53 16.51 1.55
N LEU A 99 -1.74 15.96 2.48
CA LEU A 99 -1.77 16.32 3.90
C LEU A 99 -1.43 17.79 4.16
N LEU A 100 -0.60 18.38 3.31
CA LEU A 100 -0.22 19.80 3.38
C LEU A 100 -1.20 20.72 2.63
N GLY A 101 -2.35 20.19 2.17
CA GLY A 101 -3.34 20.98 1.42
C GLY A 101 -2.92 21.30 -0.03
N GLY A 102 -1.94 20.57 -0.55
CA GLY A 102 -1.45 20.75 -1.92
C GLY A 102 -2.33 20.06 -2.98
N PRO A 103 -1.98 20.24 -4.28
CA PRO A 103 -2.77 19.74 -5.42
C PRO A 103 -2.67 18.21 -5.62
N GLY A 104 -2.13 17.47 -4.68
CA GLY A 104 -1.88 16.02 -4.80
C GLY A 104 -3.13 15.15 -4.83
N ALA A 105 -4.29 15.65 -4.37
CA ALA A 105 -5.52 14.87 -4.23
C ALA A 105 -5.91 14.02 -5.47
N PRO A 106 -5.90 14.53 -6.71
CA PRO A 106 -6.29 13.73 -7.88
C PRO A 106 -5.27 12.62 -8.22
N LEU A 107 -4.04 12.72 -7.72
CA LEU A 107 -2.97 11.77 -8.00
C LEU A 107 -2.86 10.64 -6.97
N ILE A 108 -3.56 10.73 -5.81
CA ILE A 108 -3.48 9.74 -4.75
C ILE A 108 -3.94 8.37 -5.24
N GLY A 109 -5.09 8.28 -5.87
CA GLY A 109 -5.61 7.02 -6.41
C GLY A 109 -4.64 6.34 -7.37
N PRO A 110 -4.19 7.02 -8.45
CA PRO A 110 -3.18 6.47 -9.36
C PRO A 110 -1.87 6.08 -8.68
N ALA A 111 -1.38 6.87 -7.71
CA ALA A 111 -0.15 6.55 -6.98
C ALA A 111 -0.29 5.28 -6.13
N VAL A 112 -1.41 5.12 -5.43
CA VAL A 112 -1.72 3.92 -4.64
C VAL A 112 -1.82 2.70 -5.54
N VAL A 113 -2.55 2.78 -6.65
CA VAL A 113 -2.70 1.67 -7.61
C VAL A 113 -1.35 1.26 -8.20
N LEU A 114 -0.52 2.21 -8.64
CA LEU A 114 0.80 1.91 -9.20
C LEU A 114 1.69 1.21 -8.17
N THR A 115 1.70 1.70 -6.92
CA THR A 115 2.51 1.12 -5.85
C THR A 115 2.02 -0.28 -5.50
N ALA A 116 0.71 -0.46 -5.33
CA ALA A 116 0.11 -1.76 -5.04
C ALA A 116 0.39 -2.79 -6.16
N ALA A 117 0.21 -2.40 -7.43
CA ALA A 117 0.51 -3.26 -8.58
C ALA A 117 1.98 -3.70 -8.60
N SER A 118 2.93 -2.78 -8.33
CA SER A 118 4.36 -3.11 -8.28
C SER A 118 4.69 -4.11 -7.15
N VAL A 119 4.03 -3.98 -6.00
CA VAL A 119 4.16 -4.90 -4.85
C VAL A 119 3.60 -6.29 -5.18
N VAL A 120 2.41 -6.35 -5.81
CA VAL A 120 1.81 -7.63 -6.22
C VAL A 120 2.69 -8.38 -7.21
N VAL A 121 3.26 -7.68 -8.21
CA VAL A 121 4.21 -8.29 -9.16
C VAL A 121 5.47 -8.77 -8.42
N ALA A 122 5.98 -8.00 -7.44
CA ALA A 122 7.13 -8.40 -6.64
C ALA A 122 6.86 -9.68 -5.83
N LEU A 123 5.71 -9.76 -5.17
CA LEU A 123 5.28 -10.95 -4.43
C LEU A 123 5.12 -12.16 -5.34
N SER A 124 4.50 -11.99 -6.50
CA SER A 124 4.31 -13.07 -7.48
C SER A 124 5.65 -13.64 -7.95
N LEU A 125 6.64 -12.78 -8.24
CA LEU A 125 7.98 -13.20 -8.62
C LEU A 125 8.72 -13.89 -7.47
N LEU A 126 8.59 -13.41 -6.24
CA LEU A 126 9.17 -14.05 -5.05
C LEU A 126 8.62 -15.45 -4.87
N LEU A 127 7.31 -15.64 -4.97
CA LEU A 127 6.66 -16.94 -4.84
C LEU A 127 7.07 -17.89 -5.97
N ALA A 128 7.14 -17.39 -7.21
CA ALA A 128 7.53 -18.19 -8.37
C ALA A 128 9.02 -18.64 -8.32
N THR A 129 9.88 -17.91 -7.62
CA THR A 129 11.31 -18.24 -7.50
C THR A 129 11.65 -19.06 -6.26
N GLN A 130 10.69 -19.37 -5.38
CA GLN A 130 10.91 -20.28 -4.25
C GLN A 130 11.17 -21.69 -4.79
N PRO A 131 12.24 -22.36 -4.38
CA PRO A 131 12.41 -23.78 -4.68
C PRO A 131 11.22 -24.54 -4.10
N CYS A 132 10.59 -25.35 -4.93
CA CYS A 132 9.53 -26.25 -4.47
C CYS A 132 10.06 -27.01 -3.23
N PRO A 133 9.40 -26.96 -2.07
CA PRO A 133 9.83 -27.78 -0.94
C PRO A 133 9.82 -29.23 -1.43
N THR A 134 10.99 -29.82 -1.61
CA THR A 134 11.11 -31.26 -1.87
C THR A 134 10.41 -31.92 -0.70
N LEU A 135 9.22 -32.48 -0.96
CA LEU A 135 8.56 -33.39 -0.03
C LEU A 135 9.57 -34.50 0.26
N ILE A 136 10.30 -34.36 1.37
CA ILE A 136 11.06 -35.45 1.95
C ILE A 136 9.98 -36.43 2.42
N MET A 137 9.63 -37.37 1.54
CA MET A 137 8.87 -38.53 1.94
C MET A 137 9.80 -39.31 2.91
N LEU A 138 9.50 -39.20 4.20
CA LEU A 138 9.95 -40.16 5.23
C LEU A 138 9.05 -41.37 5.18
#